data_c2b01e15af687c98d0cf886c630317ee
#
_entry.id   c2b01e15af687c98d0cf886c630317ee
#
_cell.length_a   1.000
_cell.length_b   1.000
_cell.length_c   1.000
_cell.angle_alpha   90.00
_cell.angle_beta   90.00
_cell.angle_gamma   90.00
#
_symmetry.space_group_name_H-M   'P 1'
#
loop_
_entity.id
_entity.type
_entity.pdbx_description
1 polymer ?
#
loop_
_entity_poly.entity_id
_entity_poly.type
_entity_poly.pdbx_seq_one_letter_code
_entity_poly.pdbx_strand_id
1 'polypeptide(L)'
;MKKITLILLSLLLGVSMAAEKKILVVYYSRADENYSVGNISKGNTEIIAEMIAKKTGGTLLHVEPAKEYPKGYDDCINVAKKELAQDARPAIKPVNVNPEEFDEIYVGYPVWWGEMPMPMFTFFEKYNMKGKTINTFVTHEGSGLSGVARLKKVTGANVTAGLAIYGHVAQNERDKAQKEVDKWVK
;
A
#
# COMPACT_ATOMS: atom_id res chain seq x y z
N MET A 1 -73.83 -9.90 -13.90
CA MET A 1 -72.81 -8.88 -13.54
C MET A 1 -71.60 -9.61 -13.02
N LYS A 2 -70.55 -9.80 -13.85
CA LYS A 2 -69.29 -10.51 -13.48
C LYS A 2 -68.30 -9.44 -12.96
N LYS A 3 -67.89 -9.60 -11.69
CA LYS A 3 -66.86 -8.77 -11.10
C LYS A 3 -65.50 -9.32 -11.51
N ILE A 4 -64.70 -8.51 -12.25
CA ILE A 4 -63.34 -8.82 -12.62
C ILE A 4 -62.43 -8.25 -11.48
N THR A 5 -61.85 -9.15 -10.71
CA THR A 5 -60.85 -8.76 -9.69
C THR A 5 -59.50 -8.63 -10.37
N LEU A 6 -59.00 -7.41 -10.45
CA LEU A 6 -57.67 -7.11 -11.00
C LEU A 6 -56.62 -7.36 -9.90
N ILE A 7 -55.82 -8.42 -10.01
CA ILE A 7 -54.68 -8.68 -9.13
C ILE A 7 -53.49 -7.89 -9.66
N LEU A 8 -53.11 -6.81 -8.96
CA LEU A 8 -51.90 -6.07 -9.20
C LEU A 8 -50.70 -6.86 -8.65
N LEU A 9 -49.96 -7.53 -9.52
CA LEU A 9 -48.70 -8.21 -9.17
C LEU A 9 -47.59 -7.13 -9.14
N SER A 10 -47.26 -6.60 -7.95
CA SER A 10 -46.15 -5.70 -7.75
C SER A 10 -44.81 -6.46 -7.83
N LEU A 11 -44.13 -6.37 -8.96
CA LEU A 11 -42.77 -6.88 -9.15
C LEU A 11 -41.80 -6.01 -8.35
N LEU A 12 -41.42 -6.40 -7.14
CA LEU A 12 -40.33 -5.81 -6.37
C LEU A 12 -39.01 -6.24 -7.06
N LEU A 13 -38.50 -5.38 -7.93
CA LEU A 13 -37.12 -5.45 -8.41
C LEU A 13 -36.19 -5.11 -7.24
N GLY A 14 -35.73 -6.13 -6.53
CA GLY A 14 -34.67 -5.99 -5.55
C GLY A 14 -33.38 -5.60 -6.26
N VAL A 15 -33.07 -4.32 -6.30
CA VAL A 15 -31.73 -3.84 -6.67
C VAL A 15 -30.80 -4.27 -5.53
N SER A 16 -30.11 -5.39 -5.72
CA SER A 16 -28.98 -5.76 -4.86
C SER A 16 -27.86 -4.71 -5.11
N MET A 17 -27.77 -3.72 -4.25
CA MET A 17 -26.59 -2.87 -4.21
C MET A 17 -25.44 -3.74 -3.71
N ALA A 18 -24.53 -4.12 -4.62
CA ALA A 18 -23.26 -4.70 -4.22
C ALA A 18 -22.60 -3.72 -3.23
N ALA A 19 -22.27 -4.19 -2.03
CA ALA A 19 -21.58 -3.35 -1.06
C ALA A 19 -20.26 -2.86 -1.69
N GLU A 20 -20.00 -1.57 -1.59
CA GLU A 20 -18.77 -0.97 -2.10
C GLU A 20 -17.57 -1.59 -1.36
N LYS A 21 -16.56 -2.05 -2.11
CA LYS A 21 -15.37 -2.67 -1.52
C LYS A 21 -14.64 -1.67 -0.62
N LYS A 22 -14.31 -2.10 0.59
CA LYS A 22 -13.45 -1.33 1.48
C LYS A 22 -12.00 -1.51 1.06
N ILE A 23 -11.35 -0.42 0.67
CA ILE A 23 -9.98 -0.43 0.16
C ILE A 23 -9.05 0.25 1.17
N LEU A 24 -7.92 -0.41 1.48
CA LEU A 24 -6.87 0.12 2.32
C LEU A 24 -5.58 0.31 1.50
N VAL A 25 -4.94 1.45 1.66
CA VAL A 25 -3.61 1.73 1.09
C VAL A 25 -2.62 1.85 2.24
N VAL A 26 -1.95 0.74 2.55
CA VAL A 26 -0.91 0.66 3.58
C VAL A 26 0.43 1.00 2.94
N TYR A 27 1.19 1.90 3.54
CA TYR A 27 2.49 2.23 3.00
C TYR A 27 3.51 2.59 4.10
N TYR A 28 4.78 2.37 3.77
CA TYR A 28 5.91 2.98 4.44
C TYR A 28 6.56 4.00 3.50
N SER A 29 6.91 5.14 4.03
CA SER A 29 7.61 6.19 3.29
C SER A 29 8.43 7.04 4.24
N ARG A 30 9.49 7.66 3.77
CA ARG A 30 10.23 8.64 4.56
C ARG A 30 10.56 9.89 3.73
N ALA A 31 10.51 11.02 4.38
CA ALA A 31 11.06 12.28 3.92
C ALA A 31 12.58 12.34 4.14
N ASP A 32 13.14 13.51 4.28
CA ASP A 32 14.56 13.81 4.45
C ASP A 32 15.43 13.43 3.24
N GLU A 33 16.69 13.12 3.44
CA GLU A 33 17.63 12.84 2.35
C GLU A 33 17.37 11.44 1.75
N ASN A 34 17.06 11.39 0.46
CA ASN A 34 16.82 10.18 -0.31
C ASN A 34 17.70 10.13 -1.55
N TYR A 35 18.07 8.92 -1.97
CA TYR A 35 18.87 8.69 -3.17
C TYR A 35 18.18 9.28 -4.42
N SER A 36 18.94 9.89 -5.31
CA SER A 36 18.53 10.53 -6.57
C SER A 36 17.62 11.75 -6.46
N VAL A 37 17.01 12.03 -5.32
CA VAL A 37 16.07 13.15 -5.15
C VAL A 37 16.52 14.16 -4.09
N GLY A 38 17.58 13.84 -3.32
CA GLY A 38 18.09 14.71 -2.27
C GLY A 38 17.15 14.83 -1.07
N ASN A 39 17.12 16.00 -0.47
CA ASN A 39 16.32 16.27 0.72
C ASN A 39 14.88 16.64 0.32
N ILE A 40 13.93 15.83 0.71
CA ILE A 40 12.50 15.92 0.35
C ILE A 40 11.62 16.04 1.59
N SER A 41 10.54 16.78 1.49
CA SER A 41 9.56 16.95 2.57
C SER A 41 8.46 15.87 2.60
N LYS A 42 8.22 15.20 1.47
CA LYS A 42 7.26 14.10 1.32
C LYS A 42 7.94 12.94 0.60
N GLY A 43 7.87 11.75 1.18
CA GLY A 43 8.55 10.58 0.63
C GLY A 43 7.94 10.08 -0.68
N ASN A 44 8.77 9.43 -1.50
CA ASN A 44 8.39 8.96 -2.84
C ASN A 44 7.19 8.01 -2.81
N THR A 45 7.20 7.05 -1.89
CA THR A 45 6.13 6.04 -1.76
C THR A 45 4.81 6.67 -1.30
N GLU A 46 4.86 7.66 -0.43
CA GLU A 46 3.68 8.41 0.03
C GLU A 46 2.96 9.10 -1.12
N ILE A 47 3.71 9.73 -2.05
CA ILE A 47 3.13 10.36 -3.23
C ILE A 47 2.33 9.35 -4.06
N ILE A 48 2.87 8.16 -4.28
CA ILE A 48 2.18 7.10 -5.02
C ILE A 48 0.98 6.55 -4.24
N ALA A 49 1.12 6.40 -2.91
CA ALA A 49 0.02 5.97 -2.04
C ALA A 49 -1.18 6.94 -2.11
N GLU A 50 -0.91 8.25 -2.07
CA GLU A 50 -1.95 9.28 -2.23
C GLU A 50 -2.64 9.24 -3.59
N MET A 51 -1.90 9.00 -4.68
CA MET A 51 -2.46 8.85 -6.02
C MET A 51 -3.40 7.63 -6.10
N ILE A 52 -2.98 6.50 -5.52
CA ILE A 52 -3.79 5.27 -5.47
C ILE A 52 -5.03 5.50 -4.62
N ALA A 53 -4.89 6.07 -3.42
CA ALA A 53 -6.02 6.34 -2.54
C ALA A 53 -7.03 7.29 -3.17
N LYS A 54 -6.57 8.35 -3.86
CA LYS A 54 -7.45 9.26 -4.61
C LYS A 54 -8.23 8.56 -5.71
N LYS A 55 -7.59 7.63 -6.43
CA LYS A 55 -8.24 6.91 -7.53
C LYS A 55 -9.23 5.86 -7.04
N THR A 56 -8.92 5.18 -5.92
CA THR A 56 -9.72 4.06 -5.39
C THR A 56 -10.75 4.47 -4.34
N GLY A 57 -10.68 5.69 -3.80
CA GLY A 57 -11.41 6.07 -2.59
C GLY A 57 -10.87 5.37 -1.32
N GLY A 58 -9.69 4.74 -1.40
CA GLY A 58 -9.13 3.94 -0.32
C GLY A 58 -8.65 4.75 0.89
N THR A 59 -8.70 4.12 2.06
CA THR A 59 -8.17 4.68 3.30
C THR A 59 -6.66 4.58 3.31
N LEU A 60 -5.96 5.69 3.58
CA LEU A 60 -4.50 5.71 3.73
C LEU A 60 -4.09 5.25 5.13
N LEU A 61 -3.05 4.41 5.19
CA LEU A 61 -2.41 3.99 6.42
C LEU A 61 -0.89 4.04 6.29
N HIS A 62 -0.27 5.03 6.92
CA HIS A 62 1.18 5.15 7.00
C HIS A 62 1.72 4.29 8.16
N VAL A 63 2.55 3.32 7.86
CA VAL A 63 3.29 2.54 8.86
C VAL A 63 4.54 3.32 9.24
N GLU A 64 4.55 3.90 10.42
CA GLU A 64 5.67 4.69 10.91
C GLU A 64 6.47 3.93 11.98
N PRO A 65 7.81 3.98 11.94
CA PRO A 65 8.64 3.43 13.00
C PRO A 65 8.46 4.26 14.29
N ALA A 66 8.47 3.61 15.45
CA ALA A 66 8.40 4.30 16.73
C ALA A 66 9.65 5.16 17.00
N LYS A 67 10.81 4.72 16.49
CA LYS A 67 12.05 5.47 16.46
C LYS A 67 12.36 5.84 15.01
N GLU A 68 12.42 7.14 14.72
CA GLU A 68 12.73 7.63 13.40
C GLU A 68 14.12 7.17 12.92
N TYR A 69 14.22 6.89 11.62
CA TYR A 69 15.51 6.64 10.97
C TYR A 69 16.33 7.93 10.88
N PRO A 70 17.66 7.81 10.80
CA PRO A 70 18.52 8.97 10.56
C PRO A 70 18.07 9.76 9.32
N LYS A 71 18.18 11.10 9.40
CA LYS A 71 17.80 11.99 8.29
C LYS A 71 18.74 11.87 7.10
N GLY A 72 20.05 11.73 7.35
CA GLY A 72 21.05 11.52 6.32
C GLY A 72 20.89 10.17 5.63
N TYR A 73 21.13 10.16 4.31
CA TYR A 73 20.95 8.97 3.49
C TYR A 73 21.86 7.82 3.93
N ASP A 74 23.17 8.07 4.05
CA ASP A 74 24.15 7.03 4.36
C ASP A 74 23.91 6.38 5.73
N ASP A 75 23.58 7.16 6.75
CA ASP A 75 23.27 6.65 8.07
C ASP A 75 21.98 5.83 8.05
N CYS A 76 20.97 6.28 7.29
CA CYS A 76 19.72 5.55 7.13
C CYS A 76 19.92 4.18 6.47
N ILE A 77 20.66 4.12 5.35
CA ILE A 77 20.91 2.85 4.65
C ILE A 77 21.74 1.87 5.48
N ASN A 78 22.64 2.38 6.33
CA ASN A 78 23.43 1.54 7.24
C ASN A 78 22.56 0.91 8.32
N VAL A 79 21.63 1.67 8.91
CA VAL A 79 20.65 1.15 9.87
C VAL A 79 19.76 0.10 9.19
N ALA A 80 19.20 0.41 8.03
CA ALA A 80 18.34 -0.49 7.28
C ALA A 80 19.04 -1.81 6.89
N LYS A 81 20.31 -1.74 6.48
CA LYS A 81 21.15 -2.91 6.18
C LYS A 81 21.32 -3.82 7.39
N LYS A 82 21.62 -3.22 8.55
CA LYS A 82 21.77 -3.96 9.81
C LYS A 82 20.47 -4.62 10.24
N GLU A 83 19.34 -3.91 10.16
CA GLU A 83 18.03 -4.45 10.48
C GLU A 83 17.66 -5.64 9.57
N LEU A 84 17.91 -5.51 8.26
CA LEU A 84 17.66 -6.59 7.31
C LEU A 84 18.53 -7.82 7.63
N ALA A 85 19.84 -7.62 7.90
CA ALA A 85 20.76 -8.70 8.23
C ALA A 85 20.39 -9.44 9.53
N GLN A 86 19.78 -8.75 10.48
CA GLN A 86 19.32 -9.29 11.77
C GLN A 86 17.89 -9.82 11.71
N ASP A 87 17.20 -9.72 10.59
CA ASP A 87 15.75 -9.95 10.46
C ASP A 87 14.95 -9.22 11.57
N ALA A 88 15.32 -7.97 11.85
CA ALA A 88 14.81 -7.18 12.97
C ALA A 88 13.33 -6.88 12.83
N ARG A 89 12.67 -6.65 13.97
CA ARG A 89 11.27 -6.16 14.03
C ARG A 89 11.22 -4.83 14.79
N PRO A 90 11.65 -3.71 14.15
CA PRO A 90 11.63 -2.42 14.81
C PRO A 90 10.20 -2.06 15.21
N ALA A 91 10.05 -1.48 16.41
CA ALA A 91 8.75 -1.05 16.88
C ALA A 91 8.13 0.01 15.95
N ILE A 92 6.83 -0.05 15.78
CA ILE A 92 6.04 0.91 15.00
C ILE A 92 5.12 1.72 15.91
N LYS A 93 4.75 2.93 15.48
CA LYS A 93 3.74 3.74 16.15
C LYS A 93 2.40 3.00 16.19
N PRO A 94 1.52 3.29 17.15
CA PRO A 94 0.18 2.71 17.21
C PRO A 94 -0.59 2.97 15.91
N VAL A 95 -1.33 1.96 15.45
CA VAL A 95 -2.16 2.01 14.25
C VAL A 95 -3.63 1.96 14.67
N ASN A 96 -4.42 2.93 14.18
CA ASN A 96 -5.84 3.08 14.53
C ASN A 96 -6.81 2.46 13.49
N VAL A 97 -6.25 1.71 12.53
CA VAL A 97 -7.02 1.04 11.48
C VAL A 97 -6.74 -0.46 11.56
N ASN A 98 -7.80 -1.27 11.57
CA ASN A 98 -7.66 -2.73 11.48
C ASN A 98 -7.67 -3.17 10.00
N PRO A 99 -6.54 -3.62 9.43
CA PRO A 99 -6.46 -4.04 8.03
C PRO A 99 -7.35 -5.24 7.68
N GLU A 100 -7.73 -6.05 8.67
CA GLU A 100 -8.56 -7.23 8.46
C GLU A 100 -10.00 -6.88 8.03
N GLU A 101 -10.44 -5.64 8.28
CA GLU A 101 -11.78 -5.15 7.92
C GLU A 101 -11.92 -4.70 6.46
N PHE A 102 -10.82 -4.75 5.68
CA PHE A 102 -10.78 -4.31 4.30
C PHE A 102 -10.80 -5.49 3.33
N ASP A 103 -11.47 -5.29 2.19
CA ASP A 103 -11.63 -6.32 1.17
C ASP A 103 -10.42 -6.40 0.23
N GLU A 104 -9.83 -5.23 -0.07
CA GLU A 104 -8.70 -5.08 -0.97
C GLU A 104 -7.63 -4.18 -0.33
N ILE A 105 -6.37 -4.60 -0.43
CA ILE A 105 -5.26 -3.91 0.23
C ILE A 105 -4.18 -3.59 -0.80
N TYR A 106 -3.84 -2.31 -0.91
CA TYR A 106 -2.64 -1.86 -1.60
C TYR A 106 -1.51 -1.73 -0.59
N VAL A 107 -0.34 -2.27 -0.92
CA VAL A 107 0.84 -2.24 -0.03
C VAL A 107 2.00 -1.58 -0.73
N GLY A 108 2.47 -0.46 -0.18
CA GLY A 108 3.52 0.36 -0.75
C GLY A 108 4.77 0.48 0.13
N TYR A 109 5.96 0.41 -0.49
CA TYR A 109 7.23 0.62 0.21
C TYR A 109 8.36 1.05 -0.73
N PRO A 110 9.35 1.80 -0.22
CA PRO A 110 10.61 1.99 -0.93
C PRO A 110 11.42 0.70 -0.86
N VAL A 111 12.07 0.32 -1.95
CA VAL A 111 12.95 -0.86 -1.94
C VAL A 111 14.26 -0.52 -1.24
N TRP A 112 14.48 -1.13 -0.07
CA TRP A 112 15.70 -0.98 0.72
C TRP A 112 16.51 -2.29 0.69
N TRP A 113 17.69 -2.25 0.11
CA TRP A 113 18.55 -3.43 -0.03
C TRP A 113 17.85 -4.62 -0.71
N GLY A 114 17.01 -4.35 -1.71
CA GLY A 114 16.26 -5.39 -2.44
C GLY A 114 15.04 -5.91 -1.70
N GLU A 115 14.66 -5.30 -0.56
CA GLU A 115 13.59 -5.80 0.30
C GLU A 115 12.65 -4.67 0.78
N MET A 116 11.54 -5.06 1.34
CA MET A 116 10.61 -4.19 2.08
C MET A 116 11.26 -3.73 3.41
N PRO A 117 11.12 -2.48 3.83
CA PRO A 117 11.64 -2.00 5.12
C PRO A 117 11.11 -2.80 6.30
N MET A 118 11.98 -3.06 7.29
CA MET A 118 11.67 -3.95 8.40
C MET A 118 10.45 -3.55 9.26
N PRO A 119 10.09 -2.26 9.44
CA PRO A 119 8.84 -1.88 10.11
C PRO A 119 7.57 -2.45 9.47
N MET A 120 7.58 -2.68 8.16
CA MET A 120 6.45 -3.28 7.47
C MET A 120 6.24 -4.75 7.87
N PHE A 121 7.32 -5.50 8.14
CA PHE A 121 7.22 -6.86 8.70
C PHE A 121 6.59 -6.82 10.09
N THR A 122 7.03 -5.90 10.95
CA THR A 122 6.43 -5.69 12.27
C THR A 122 4.93 -5.42 12.18
N PHE A 123 4.51 -4.68 11.17
CA PHE A 123 3.10 -4.40 10.92
C PHE A 123 2.34 -5.67 10.49
N PHE A 124 2.78 -6.34 9.43
CA PHE A 124 2.05 -7.48 8.88
C PHE A 124 2.00 -8.71 9.78
N GLU A 125 2.99 -8.90 10.64
CA GLU A 125 2.98 -10.01 11.62
C GLU A 125 1.91 -9.86 12.71
N LYS A 126 1.28 -8.68 12.84
CA LYS A 126 0.20 -8.42 13.82
C LYS A 126 -1.19 -8.78 13.31
N TYR A 127 -1.38 -8.96 12.00
CA TYR A 127 -2.68 -9.09 11.39
C TYR A 127 -2.79 -10.35 10.52
N ASN A 128 -3.98 -10.94 10.49
CA ASN A 128 -4.25 -12.08 9.61
C ASN A 128 -4.68 -11.61 8.22
N MET A 129 -3.75 -11.68 7.27
CA MET A 129 -4.01 -11.31 5.87
C MET A 129 -4.39 -12.49 4.98
N LYS A 130 -4.51 -13.70 5.53
CA LYS A 130 -4.82 -14.90 4.76
C LYS A 130 -6.17 -14.76 4.04
N GLY A 131 -6.17 -15.05 2.74
CA GLY A 131 -7.37 -14.92 1.90
C GLY A 131 -7.63 -13.51 1.36
N LYS A 132 -6.89 -12.49 1.82
CA LYS A 132 -6.95 -11.14 1.26
C LYS A 132 -6.22 -11.07 -0.07
N THR A 133 -6.60 -10.11 -0.91
CA THR A 133 -5.83 -9.73 -2.10
C THR A 133 -4.97 -8.51 -1.77
N ILE A 134 -3.68 -8.61 -2.05
CA ILE A 134 -2.71 -7.53 -1.87
C ILE A 134 -2.18 -7.12 -3.25
N ASN A 135 -2.33 -5.84 -3.57
CA ASN A 135 -1.76 -5.19 -4.74
C ASN A 135 -0.52 -4.42 -4.30
N THR A 136 0.68 -4.85 -4.72
CA THR A 136 1.94 -4.26 -4.25
C THR A 136 2.38 -3.11 -5.15
N PHE A 137 2.84 -2.02 -4.58
CA PHE A 137 3.54 -0.98 -5.32
C PHE A 137 4.85 -0.61 -4.61
N VAL A 138 5.88 -0.33 -5.39
CA VAL A 138 7.18 0.04 -4.83
C VAL A 138 7.74 1.30 -5.47
N THR A 139 8.54 2.04 -4.71
CA THR A 139 9.42 3.06 -5.26
C THR A 139 10.87 2.59 -5.16
N HIS A 140 11.65 2.85 -6.20
CA HIS A 140 13.02 2.36 -6.31
C HIS A 140 13.89 3.29 -7.16
N GLU A 141 15.21 3.03 -7.18
CA GLU A 141 16.15 3.69 -8.10
C GLU A 141 17.00 2.64 -8.84
N GLY A 142 16.30 1.65 -9.47
CA GLY A 142 16.94 0.63 -10.31
C GLY A 142 16.66 -0.81 -9.91
N SER A 143 16.21 -1.10 -8.69
CA SER A 143 15.93 -2.48 -8.22
C SER A 143 14.64 -3.09 -8.76
N GLY A 144 13.74 -2.27 -9.33
CA GLY A 144 12.43 -2.74 -9.78
C GLY A 144 11.54 -3.25 -8.63
N LEU A 145 10.60 -4.13 -8.97
CA LEU A 145 9.67 -4.74 -8.02
C LEU A 145 10.40 -5.81 -7.19
N SER A 146 10.81 -5.46 -5.98
CA SER A 146 11.55 -6.33 -5.05
C SER A 146 10.80 -6.48 -3.71
N GLY A 147 11.12 -7.51 -2.91
CA GLY A 147 10.51 -7.75 -1.60
C GLY A 147 9.17 -8.50 -1.63
N VAL A 148 8.53 -8.68 -2.79
CA VAL A 148 7.20 -9.27 -2.94
C VAL A 148 7.13 -10.71 -2.41
N ALA A 149 8.18 -11.49 -2.59
CA ALA A 149 8.21 -12.88 -2.12
C ALA A 149 8.12 -12.98 -0.59
N ARG A 150 8.83 -12.10 0.13
CA ARG A 150 8.74 -12.04 1.59
C ARG A 150 7.42 -11.46 2.07
N LEU A 151 6.87 -10.45 1.38
CA LEU A 151 5.53 -9.93 1.66
C LEU A 151 4.49 -11.06 1.56
N LYS A 152 4.51 -11.84 0.48
CA LYS A 152 3.63 -13.00 0.32
C LYS A 152 3.81 -14.02 1.45
N LYS A 153 5.04 -14.30 1.85
CA LYS A 153 5.35 -15.24 2.93
C LYS A 153 4.82 -14.77 4.29
N VAL A 154 5.04 -13.49 4.63
CA VAL A 154 4.65 -12.96 5.95
C VAL A 154 3.14 -12.78 6.07
N THR A 155 2.45 -12.45 4.99
CA THR A 155 1.00 -12.19 4.99
C THR A 155 0.16 -13.44 4.75
N GLY A 156 0.69 -14.43 4.02
CA GLY A 156 -0.09 -15.56 3.52
C GLY A 156 -1.22 -15.16 2.54
N ALA A 157 -1.21 -13.91 2.08
CA ALA A 157 -2.20 -13.35 1.18
C ALA A 157 -1.96 -13.74 -0.29
N ASN A 158 -2.98 -13.50 -1.12
CA ASN A 158 -2.84 -13.52 -2.57
C ASN A 158 -2.22 -12.21 -3.05
N VAL A 159 -0.89 -12.20 -3.26
CA VAL A 159 -0.17 -11.01 -3.72
C VAL A 159 -0.13 -11.00 -5.25
N THR A 160 -0.71 -9.96 -5.85
CA THR A 160 -0.80 -9.79 -7.31
C THR A 160 0.48 -9.20 -7.91
N ALA A 161 0.53 -9.11 -9.25
CA ALA A 161 1.58 -8.39 -9.95
C ALA A 161 1.59 -6.91 -9.54
N GLY A 162 2.76 -6.41 -9.15
CA GLY A 162 2.92 -5.09 -8.57
C GLY A 162 3.23 -3.98 -9.57
N LEU A 163 3.23 -2.74 -9.07
CA LEU A 163 3.67 -1.55 -9.77
C LEU A 163 5.04 -1.13 -9.22
N ALA A 164 6.01 -0.85 -10.09
CA ALA A 164 7.31 -0.31 -9.70
C ALA A 164 7.52 1.06 -10.36
N ILE A 165 7.73 2.08 -9.56
CA ILE A 165 7.94 3.46 -10.02
C ILE A 165 9.29 3.97 -9.51
N TYR A 166 10.06 4.63 -10.37
CA TYR A 166 11.25 5.33 -9.93
C TYR A 166 10.90 6.44 -8.95
N GLY A 167 11.66 6.56 -7.85
CA GLY A 167 11.43 7.57 -6.83
C GLY A 167 11.57 8.99 -7.40
N HIS A 168 12.57 9.23 -8.26
CA HIS A 168 12.72 10.52 -8.94
C HIS A 168 11.54 10.84 -9.87
N VAL A 169 10.89 9.83 -10.46
CA VAL A 169 9.66 10.04 -11.25
C VAL A 169 8.49 10.43 -10.34
N ALA A 170 8.35 9.77 -9.19
CA ALA A 170 7.33 10.13 -8.21
C ALA A 170 7.49 11.59 -7.71
N GLN A 171 8.73 12.07 -7.53
CA GLN A 171 9.00 13.44 -7.07
C GLN A 171 8.86 14.49 -8.18
N ASN A 172 9.50 14.25 -9.32
CA ASN A 172 9.77 15.29 -10.32
C ASN A 172 8.90 15.17 -11.58
N GLU A 173 8.26 14.02 -11.82
CA GLU A 173 7.48 13.73 -13.02
C GLU A 173 6.08 13.19 -12.63
N ARG A 174 5.37 13.90 -11.74
CA ARG A 174 4.11 13.42 -11.12
C ARG A 174 3.03 13.02 -12.12
N ASP A 175 2.92 13.70 -13.25
CA ASP A 175 1.96 13.35 -14.30
C ASP A 175 2.28 11.99 -14.95
N LYS A 176 3.57 11.67 -15.07
CA LYS A 176 4.01 10.36 -15.55
C LYS A 176 3.73 9.27 -14.53
N ALA A 177 4.03 9.52 -13.26
CA ALA A 177 3.71 8.61 -12.16
C ALA A 177 2.19 8.35 -12.09
N GLN A 178 1.36 9.40 -12.22
CA GLN A 178 -0.09 9.28 -12.22
C GLN A 178 -0.60 8.40 -13.37
N LYS A 179 -0.05 8.55 -14.57
CA LYS A 179 -0.41 7.69 -15.72
C LYS A 179 -0.10 6.22 -15.49
N GLU A 180 1.02 5.90 -14.82
CA GLU A 180 1.37 4.52 -14.46
C GLU A 180 0.41 3.97 -13.40
N VAL A 181 0.07 4.77 -12.39
CA VAL A 181 -0.96 4.42 -11.39
C VAL A 181 -2.31 4.19 -12.08
N ASP A 182 -2.72 5.09 -12.98
CA ASP A 182 -4.02 5.00 -13.69
C ASP A 182 -4.15 3.76 -14.56
N LYS A 183 -3.06 3.32 -15.15
CA LYS A 183 -2.98 2.10 -15.93
C LYS A 183 -3.07 0.84 -15.07
N TRP A 184 -2.47 0.88 -13.88
CA TRP A 184 -2.32 -0.28 -13.01
C TRP A 184 -3.54 -0.51 -12.10
N VAL A 185 -4.09 0.56 -11.51
CA VAL A 185 -5.30 0.51 -10.68
C VAL A 185 -6.52 0.34 -11.58
N LYS A 186 -7.22 -0.76 -11.41
CA LYS A 186 -8.42 -1.12 -12.19
C LYS A 186 -9.70 -0.58 -11.56
#